data_34c88dceffe62829e154360d1770edef
#
_entry.id   34c88dceffe62829e154360d1770edef
#
_cell.length_a   1.000
_cell.length_b   1.000
_cell.length_c   1.000
_cell.angle_alpha   90.00
_cell.angle_beta   90.00
_cell.angle_gamma   90.00
#
_symmetry.space_group_name_H-M   'P 1'
#
loop_
_entity.id
_entity.type
_entity.pdbx_description
1 polymer ?
#
loop_
_entity_poly.entity_id
_entity_poly.type
_entity_poly.pdbx_seq_one_letter_code
_entity_poly.pdbx_strand_id
1 'polypeptide(L)'
;MFTNLMIQRKPHDRFFDEIIGCEDIKRLFRMALDSAQPVHVLLSGPPASAKTLFLQSLMTLKDSYFVDGSNASKSGMIEYIFDNKPKYLLIDEIDKMASKDQSFLLNLMETGILSETKHRKTRAITNVKTWVFATSNNISKVMLPLQSRFFVVNLEPYTYEQFYQITVELLTKQHKVKEEIAEATANTIWDKSANVRDCVKIGRMARSLEDVIFIVDNFMMHSQPNVLVKG
;
A
#
# COMPACT_ATOMS: atom_id res chain seq x y z
N MET A 1 -19.93 -39.39 -3.17
CA MET A 1 -20.61 -38.33 -3.94
C MET A 1 -20.09 -36.99 -3.39
N PHE A 2 -18.96 -36.53 -3.89
CA PHE A 2 -18.40 -35.24 -3.48
C PHE A 2 -18.97 -34.15 -4.38
N THR A 3 -19.89 -33.37 -3.83
CA THR A 3 -20.50 -32.26 -4.51
C THR A 3 -19.42 -31.20 -4.74
N ASN A 4 -19.05 -30.98 -5.99
CA ASN A 4 -18.22 -29.84 -6.43
C ASN A 4 -18.94 -28.54 -6.04
N LEU A 5 -18.63 -28.00 -4.88
CA LEU A 5 -18.96 -26.61 -4.59
C LEU A 5 -18.13 -25.75 -5.54
N MET A 6 -18.74 -25.33 -6.65
CA MET A 6 -18.24 -24.19 -7.41
C MET A 6 -18.22 -23.01 -6.44
N ILE A 7 -17.06 -22.69 -5.90
CA ILE A 7 -16.82 -21.47 -5.15
C ILE A 7 -17.04 -20.32 -6.14
N GLN A 8 -18.22 -19.71 -6.08
CA GLN A 8 -18.47 -18.46 -6.80
C GLN A 8 -17.45 -17.45 -6.29
N ARG A 9 -16.45 -17.12 -7.11
CA ARG A 9 -15.45 -16.12 -6.79
C ARG A 9 -16.17 -14.80 -6.55
N LYS A 10 -16.00 -14.23 -5.35
CA LYS A 10 -16.55 -12.92 -5.03
C LYS A 10 -15.85 -11.84 -5.88
N PRO A 11 -16.50 -10.69 -6.13
CA PRO A 11 -15.89 -9.59 -6.89
C PRO A 11 -14.51 -9.17 -6.38
N HIS A 12 -14.24 -9.35 -5.07
CA HIS A 12 -13.00 -8.95 -4.41
C HIS A 12 -11.84 -9.94 -4.55
N ASP A 13 -12.05 -11.12 -5.14
CA ASP A 13 -11.00 -12.14 -5.24
C ASP A 13 -9.84 -11.75 -6.17
N ARG A 14 -10.07 -10.84 -7.12
CA ARG A 14 -9.09 -10.42 -8.14
C ARG A 14 -8.30 -9.15 -7.83
N PHE A 15 -8.68 -8.39 -6.81
CA PHE A 15 -8.07 -7.08 -6.56
C PHE A 15 -6.56 -7.10 -6.32
N PHE A 16 -6.05 -8.21 -5.83
CA PHE A 16 -4.64 -8.31 -5.43
C PHE A 16 -3.84 -9.31 -6.28
N ASP A 17 -4.35 -9.69 -7.45
CA ASP A 17 -3.69 -10.69 -8.32
C ASP A 17 -2.33 -10.20 -8.84
N GLU A 18 -2.14 -8.87 -8.96
CA GLU A 18 -0.88 -8.27 -9.39
C GLU A 18 0.19 -8.22 -8.28
N ILE A 19 -0.20 -8.45 -7.02
CA ILE A 19 0.72 -8.45 -5.89
C ILE A 19 1.27 -9.86 -5.72
N ILE A 20 2.58 -10.01 -5.86
CA ILE A 20 3.27 -11.29 -5.70
C ILE A 20 3.49 -11.53 -4.20
N GLY A 21 3.11 -12.73 -3.71
CA GLY A 21 3.19 -13.06 -2.29
C GLY A 21 2.16 -12.35 -1.42
N CYS A 22 2.43 -12.25 -0.12
CA CYS A 22 1.57 -11.57 0.88
C CYS A 22 0.15 -12.16 1.00
N GLU A 23 0.00 -13.49 0.88
CA GLU A 23 -1.32 -14.14 0.82
C GLU A 23 -2.18 -13.92 2.07
N ASP A 24 -1.56 -13.87 3.26
CA ASP A 24 -2.26 -13.59 4.51
C ASP A 24 -2.80 -12.15 4.55
N ILE A 25 -2.04 -11.20 4.03
CA ILE A 25 -2.46 -9.80 3.93
C ILE A 25 -3.58 -9.65 2.91
N LYS A 26 -3.47 -10.28 1.74
CA LYS A 26 -4.54 -10.33 0.74
C LYS A 26 -5.83 -10.88 1.33
N ARG A 27 -5.71 -11.97 2.10
CA ARG A 27 -6.84 -12.58 2.80
C ARG A 27 -7.47 -11.63 3.81
N LEU A 28 -6.64 -10.95 4.63
CA LEU A 28 -7.10 -9.94 5.59
C LEU A 28 -7.88 -8.81 4.89
N PHE A 29 -7.35 -8.28 3.79
CA PHE A 29 -8.02 -7.23 3.04
C PHE A 29 -9.37 -7.69 2.48
N ARG A 30 -9.45 -8.91 1.91
CA ARG A 30 -10.73 -9.49 1.45
C ARG A 30 -11.73 -9.62 2.60
N MET A 31 -11.29 -10.10 3.77
CA MET A 31 -12.14 -10.18 4.96
C MET A 31 -12.63 -8.79 5.42
N ALA A 32 -11.76 -7.78 5.41
CA ALA A 32 -12.13 -6.41 5.75
C ALA A 32 -13.14 -5.82 4.75
N LEU A 33 -12.97 -6.06 3.46
CA LEU A 33 -13.89 -5.61 2.40
C LEU A 33 -15.27 -6.29 2.49
N ASP A 34 -15.30 -7.56 2.90
CA ASP A 34 -16.52 -8.37 3.06
C ASP A 34 -17.25 -8.11 4.39
N SER A 35 -16.63 -7.34 5.32
CA SER A 35 -17.21 -7.10 6.63
C SER A 35 -18.48 -6.26 6.57
N ALA A 36 -19.46 -6.57 7.42
CA ALA A 36 -20.73 -5.84 7.49
C ALA A 36 -20.58 -4.44 8.12
N GLN A 37 -19.53 -4.22 8.88
CA GLN A 37 -19.20 -2.94 9.53
C GLN A 37 -17.78 -2.54 9.12
N PRO A 38 -17.46 -1.23 9.15
CA PRO A 38 -16.14 -0.75 8.81
C PRO A 38 -15.03 -1.43 9.64
N VAL A 39 -14.06 -1.99 8.95
CA VAL A 39 -12.80 -2.47 9.51
C VAL A 39 -11.70 -1.67 8.84
N HIS A 40 -10.83 -1.09 9.66
CA HIS A 40 -9.76 -0.22 9.18
C HIS A 40 -8.43 -0.97 9.22
N VAL A 41 -7.63 -0.88 8.16
CA VAL A 41 -6.35 -1.59 8.05
C VAL A 41 -5.23 -0.60 7.76
N LEU A 42 -4.15 -0.68 8.54
CA LEU A 42 -2.93 0.09 8.34
C LEU A 42 -1.77 -0.84 8.03
N LEU A 43 -1.20 -0.70 6.84
CA LEU A 43 0.04 -1.38 6.48
C LEU A 43 1.23 -0.49 6.89
N SER A 44 2.04 -0.95 7.80
CA SER A 44 3.27 -0.29 8.23
C SER A 44 4.49 -1.10 7.80
N GLY A 45 5.56 -0.44 7.39
CA GLY A 45 6.80 -1.13 7.01
C GLY A 45 7.73 -0.26 6.17
N PRO A 46 8.90 -0.78 5.79
CA PRO A 46 9.89 -0.02 5.03
C PRO A 46 9.38 0.38 3.64
N PRO A 47 10.00 1.38 3.01
CA PRO A 47 9.74 1.69 1.60
C PRO A 47 9.92 0.44 0.72
N ALA A 48 9.18 0.40 -0.40
CA ALA A 48 9.21 -0.71 -1.38
C ALA A 48 8.70 -2.09 -0.88
N SER A 49 7.93 -2.13 0.19
CA SER A 49 7.30 -3.35 0.74
C SER A 49 5.87 -3.59 0.25
N ALA A 50 5.55 -3.28 -0.99
CA ALA A 50 4.23 -3.45 -1.64
C ALA A 50 3.04 -2.69 -1.02
N LYS A 51 3.20 -1.91 0.05
CA LYS A 51 2.09 -1.19 0.73
C LYS A 51 1.19 -0.40 -0.23
N THR A 52 1.81 0.45 -1.04
CA THR A 52 1.09 1.30 -2.01
C THR A 52 0.35 0.46 -3.05
N LEU A 53 0.86 -0.73 -3.44
CA LEU A 53 0.20 -1.61 -4.40
C LEU A 53 -1.14 -2.13 -3.87
N PHE A 54 -1.23 -2.42 -2.56
CA PHE A 54 -2.50 -2.79 -1.93
C PHE A 54 -3.53 -1.67 -2.06
N LEU A 55 -3.14 -0.41 -1.79
CA LEU A 55 -4.06 0.72 -1.95
C LEU A 55 -4.44 0.96 -3.41
N GLN A 56 -3.47 0.87 -4.34
CA GLN A 56 -3.73 1.03 -5.78
C GLN A 56 -4.73 -0.01 -6.30
N SER A 57 -4.62 -1.25 -5.85
CA SER A 57 -5.59 -2.29 -6.18
C SER A 57 -7.01 -1.92 -5.74
N LEU A 58 -7.16 -1.26 -4.58
CA LEU A 58 -8.44 -0.81 -4.05
C LEU A 58 -8.99 0.45 -4.74
N MET A 59 -8.17 1.22 -5.47
CA MET A 59 -8.64 2.40 -6.21
C MET A 59 -9.66 2.06 -7.29
N THR A 60 -9.70 0.80 -7.73
CA THR A 60 -10.68 0.31 -8.72
C THR A 60 -12.06 0.07 -8.12
N LEU A 61 -12.19 0.11 -6.79
CA LEU A 61 -13.47 -0.02 -6.12
C LEU A 61 -14.34 1.19 -6.37
N LYS A 62 -15.63 0.95 -6.63
CA LYS A 62 -16.63 2.01 -6.67
C LYS A 62 -16.68 2.72 -5.30
N ASP A 63 -16.86 4.02 -5.32
CA ASP A 63 -16.94 4.88 -4.13
C ASP A 63 -15.65 4.86 -3.28
N SER A 64 -14.48 4.64 -3.92
CA SER A 64 -13.17 4.83 -3.31
C SER A 64 -12.69 6.27 -3.45
N TYR A 65 -12.01 6.76 -2.40
CA TYR A 65 -11.34 8.05 -2.39
C TYR A 65 -9.89 7.86 -1.96
N PHE A 66 -8.95 8.14 -2.87
CA PHE A 66 -7.53 8.04 -2.63
C PHE A 66 -6.94 9.39 -2.26
N VAL A 67 -6.09 9.39 -1.22
CA VAL A 67 -5.40 10.58 -0.70
C VAL A 67 -3.93 10.23 -0.46
N ASP A 68 -3.04 11.07 -0.96
CA ASP A 68 -1.64 11.08 -0.56
C ASP A 68 -1.49 11.88 0.73
N GLY A 69 -1.00 11.27 1.80
CA GLY A 69 -0.83 11.90 3.10
C GLY A 69 0.07 13.13 3.09
N SER A 70 1.02 13.19 2.13
CA SER A 70 1.91 14.35 1.96
C SER A 70 1.16 15.61 1.54
N ASN A 71 0.06 15.45 0.82
CA ASN A 71 -0.76 16.52 0.25
C ASN A 71 -2.14 16.63 0.91
N ALA A 72 -2.41 15.78 1.91
CA ALA A 72 -3.70 15.71 2.57
C ALA A 72 -3.91 16.89 3.53
N SER A 73 -5.09 17.50 3.47
CA SER A 73 -5.53 18.44 4.47
C SER A 73 -6.89 18.02 5.05
N LYS A 74 -7.06 18.23 6.36
CA LYS A 74 -8.33 17.93 7.05
C LYS A 74 -9.53 18.56 6.34
N SER A 75 -9.45 19.84 5.96
CA SER A 75 -10.57 20.55 5.31
C SER A 75 -10.92 19.97 3.94
N GLY A 76 -9.91 19.64 3.13
CA GLY A 76 -10.14 19.04 1.80
C GLY A 76 -10.79 17.66 1.91
N MET A 77 -10.28 16.81 2.82
CA MET A 77 -10.87 15.48 3.03
C MET A 77 -12.30 15.55 3.58
N ILE A 78 -12.55 16.41 4.55
CA ILE A 78 -13.90 16.60 5.11
C ILE A 78 -14.86 17.07 4.02
N GLU A 79 -14.49 18.07 3.22
CA GLU A 79 -15.31 18.58 2.13
C GLU A 79 -15.66 17.49 1.12
N TYR A 80 -14.64 16.71 0.69
CA TYR A 80 -14.87 15.58 -0.22
C TYR A 80 -15.83 14.53 0.37
N ILE A 81 -15.65 14.17 1.66
CA ILE A 81 -16.50 13.18 2.34
C ILE A 81 -17.93 13.69 2.49
N PHE A 82 -18.13 14.98 2.76
CA PHE A 82 -19.48 15.57 2.82
C PHE A 82 -20.22 15.44 1.49
N ASP A 83 -19.52 15.72 0.39
CA ASP A 83 -20.15 15.79 -0.92
C ASP A 83 -20.32 14.39 -1.56
N ASN A 84 -19.39 13.47 -1.35
CA ASN A 84 -19.34 12.20 -2.07
C ASN A 84 -19.64 10.96 -1.20
N LYS A 85 -19.50 11.05 0.13
CA LYS A 85 -19.73 9.95 1.08
C LYS A 85 -19.02 8.65 0.66
N PRO A 86 -17.70 8.67 0.43
CA PRO A 86 -16.99 7.51 -0.08
C PRO A 86 -17.12 6.33 0.88
N LYS A 87 -17.33 5.14 0.32
CA LYS A 87 -17.34 3.90 1.10
C LYS A 87 -15.92 3.51 1.54
N TYR A 88 -14.92 3.79 0.71
CA TYR A 88 -13.53 3.43 0.96
C TYR A 88 -12.65 4.68 0.93
N LEU A 89 -11.96 4.95 2.03
CA LEU A 89 -10.95 6.00 2.13
C LEU A 89 -9.57 5.33 2.14
N LEU A 90 -8.77 5.66 1.14
CA LEU A 90 -7.45 5.09 0.90
C LEU A 90 -6.41 6.19 1.16
N ILE A 91 -5.55 6.02 2.17
CA ILE A 91 -4.56 7.03 2.57
C ILE A 91 -3.16 6.46 2.41
N ASP A 92 -2.43 6.90 1.40
CA ASP A 92 -1.02 6.53 1.27
C ASP A 92 -0.15 7.45 2.13
N GLU A 93 0.84 6.89 2.81
CA GLU A 93 1.77 7.60 3.69
C GLU A 93 1.10 8.48 4.77
N ILE A 94 0.15 7.91 5.53
CA ILE A 94 -0.57 8.62 6.62
C ILE A 94 0.39 9.28 7.63
N ASP A 95 1.61 8.76 7.79
CA ASP A 95 2.67 9.31 8.64
C ASP A 95 3.23 10.65 8.14
N LYS A 96 2.90 11.08 6.92
CA LYS A 96 3.23 12.40 6.38
C LYS A 96 2.18 13.45 6.73
N MET A 97 0.97 13.02 7.09
CA MET A 97 -0.09 13.94 7.53
C MET A 97 0.29 14.60 8.86
N ALA A 98 0.06 15.91 8.98
CA ALA A 98 0.19 16.59 10.25
C ALA A 98 -0.81 16.02 11.28
N SER A 99 -0.44 15.98 12.56
CA SER A 99 -1.31 15.43 13.63
C SER A 99 -2.70 16.08 13.68
N LYS A 100 -2.77 17.39 13.44
CA LYS A 100 -4.05 18.11 13.33
C LYS A 100 -4.95 17.59 12.21
N ASP A 101 -4.33 17.11 11.11
CA ASP A 101 -5.05 16.57 9.96
C ASP A 101 -5.40 15.09 10.15
N GLN A 102 -4.63 14.35 10.98
CA GLN A 102 -4.98 12.99 11.39
C GLN A 102 -6.17 12.96 12.36
N SER A 103 -6.36 14.00 13.16
CA SER A 103 -7.32 14.00 14.27
C SER A 103 -8.78 13.80 13.85
N PHE A 104 -9.18 14.22 12.64
CA PHE A 104 -10.56 14.04 12.19
C PHE A 104 -10.90 12.58 11.89
N LEU A 105 -9.89 11.76 11.53
CA LEU A 105 -10.07 10.34 11.28
C LEU A 105 -10.56 9.60 12.54
N LEU A 106 -10.20 10.07 13.73
CA LEU A 106 -10.65 9.48 14.98
C LEU A 106 -12.19 9.42 15.05
N ASN A 107 -12.83 10.54 14.79
CA ASN A 107 -14.29 10.62 14.82
C ASN A 107 -14.93 9.84 13.66
N LEU A 108 -14.35 9.95 12.46
CA LEU A 108 -14.82 9.21 11.29
C LEU A 108 -14.82 7.71 11.54
N MET A 109 -13.70 7.19 12.06
CA MET A 109 -13.50 5.74 12.23
C MET A 109 -14.29 5.18 13.43
N GLU A 110 -14.49 5.96 14.49
CA GLU A 110 -15.17 5.49 15.69
C GLU A 110 -16.69 5.65 15.61
N THR A 111 -17.16 6.82 15.20
CA THR A 111 -18.57 7.19 15.27
C THR A 111 -19.23 7.41 13.92
N GLY A 112 -18.46 7.54 12.85
CA GLY A 112 -18.98 7.97 11.54
C GLY A 112 -19.53 9.40 11.56
N ILE A 113 -19.14 10.22 12.55
CA ILE A 113 -19.61 11.59 12.67
C ILE A 113 -18.52 12.55 12.22
N LEU A 114 -18.85 13.40 11.28
CA LEU A 114 -18.01 14.52 10.87
C LEU A 114 -18.77 15.83 11.06
N SER A 115 -18.09 16.85 11.58
CA SER A 115 -18.59 18.20 11.66
C SER A 115 -17.54 19.20 11.23
N GLU A 116 -17.95 20.21 10.50
CA GLU A 116 -17.13 21.32 10.07
C GLU A 116 -17.86 22.64 10.30
N THR A 117 -17.14 23.63 10.81
CA THR A 117 -17.64 24.99 10.93
C THR A 117 -16.82 25.91 10.05
N LYS A 118 -17.41 26.43 8.98
CA LYS A 118 -16.81 27.43 8.07
C LYS A 118 -17.71 28.67 8.02
N HIS A 119 -17.13 29.86 8.13
CA HIS A 119 -17.86 31.14 7.97
C HIS A 119 -19.16 31.24 8.79
N ARG A 120 -19.12 30.83 10.07
CA ARG A 120 -20.30 30.82 11.00
C ARG A 120 -21.40 29.82 10.59
N LYS A 121 -21.19 28.97 9.62
CA LYS A 121 -22.10 27.87 9.27
C LYS A 121 -21.48 26.54 9.72
N THR A 122 -22.25 25.76 10.45
CA THR A 122 -21.89 24.42 10.86
C THR A 122 -22.56 23.42 9.93
N ARG A 123 -21.74 22.54 9.32
CA ARG A 123 -22.22 21.36 8.61
C ARG A 123 -21.88 20.13 9.44
N ALA A 124 -22.80 19.23 9.58
CA ALA A 124 -22.54 17.94 10.22
C ALA A 124 -23.15 16.82 9.39
N ILE A 125 -22.44 15.69 9.32
CA ILE A 125 -22.90 14.45 8.72
C ILE A 125 -22.71 13.34 9.75
N THR A 126 -23.68 12.47 9.85
CA THR A 126 -23.70 11.35 10.78
C THR A 126 -23.85 10.03 10.04
N ASN A 127 -23.46 8.92 10.68
CA ASN A 127 -23.59 7.56 10.13
C ASN A 127 -22.82 7.35 8.82
N VAL A 128 -21.68 8.02 8.63
CA VAL A 128 -20.78 7.74 7.50
C VAL A 128 -20.10 6.41 7.76
N LYS A 129 -20.45 5.40 6.98
CA LYS A 129 -19.79 4.09 7.03
C LYS A 129 -18.67 4.06 6.01
N THR A 130 -17.45 4.37 6.45
CA THR A 130 -16.26 4.41 5.59
C THR A 130 -15.21 3.44 6.12
N TRP A 131 -14.77 2.52 5.26
CA TRP A 131 -13.59 1.68 5.51
C TRP A 131 -12.34 2.50 5.23
N VAL A 132 -11.41 2.53 6.16
CA VAL A 132 -10.15 3.26 5.99
C VAL A 132 -9.02 2.26 5.81
N PHE A 133 -8.34 2.34 4.67
CA PHE A 133 -7.13 1.60 4.38
C PHE A 133 -5.98 2.59 4.26
N ALA A 134 -4.93 2.38 5.03
CA ALA A 134 -3.82 3.32 5.05
C ALA A 134 -2.47 2.62 4.98
N THR A 135 -1.44 3.36 4.55
CA THR A 135 -0.04 2.93 4.62
C THR A 135 0.77 3.89 5.45
N SER A 136 1.86 3.39 6.03
CA SER A 136 2.83 4.18 6.76
C SER A 136 4.24 3.64 6.55
N ASN A 137 5.21 4.52 6.36
CA ASN A 137 6.62 4.16 6.40
C ASN A 137 7.20 4.30 7.82
N ASN A 138 6.51 5.03 8.70
CA ASN A 138 6.92 5.23 10.09
C ASN A 138 5.71 5.31 11.02
N ILE A 139 5.36 4.18 11.64
CA ILE A 139 4.21 4.08 12.54
C ILE A 139 4.28 5.05 13.73
N SER A 140 5.49 5.42 14.19
CA SER A 140 5.65 6.34 15.33
C SER A 140 5.13 7.76 15.06
N LYS A 141 4.96 8.13 13.78
CA LYS A 141 4.36 9.42 13.37
C LYS A 141 2.84 9.38 13.25
N VAL A 142 2.24 8.20 13.35
CA VAL A 142 0.79 8.05 13.40
C VAL A 142 0.33 8.20 14.85
N MET A 143 -0.67 9.01 15.11
CA MET A 143 -1.18 9.24 16.47
C MET A 143 -1.59 7.92 17.14
N LEU A 144 -1.15 7.67 18.38
CA LEU A 144 -1.49 6.45 19.12
C LEU A 144 -3.00 6.14 19.18
N PRO A 145 -3.88 7.13 19.46
CA PRO A 145 -5.32 6.90 19.42
C PRO A 145 -5.83 6.46 18.05
N LEU A 146 -5.18 6.90 16.98
CA LEU A 146 -5.51 6.49 15.62
C LEU A 146 -5.03 5.07 15.33
N GLN A 147 -3.80 4.73 15.75
CA GLN A 147 -3.28 3.37 15.62
C GLN A 147 -4.21 2.32 16.26
N SER A 148 -4.78 2.62 17.42
CA SER A 148 -5.68 1.69 18.13
C SER A 148 -6.99 1.40 17.39
N ARG A 149 -7.35 2.19 16.39
CA ARG A 149 -8.54 1.99 15.56
C ARG A 149 -8.26 1.21 14.28
N PHE A 150 -6.99 1.04 13.96
CA PHE A 150 -6.58 0.22 12.83
C PHE A 150 -6.25 -1.20 13.25
N PHE A 151 -6.53 -2.14 12.37
CA PHE A 151 -5.82 -3.41 12.35
C PHE A 151 -4.44 -3.14 11.74
N VAL A 152 -3.41 -3.04 12.58
CA VAL A 152 -2.05 -2.71 12.14
C VAL A 152 -1.35 -3.97 11.68
N VAL A 153 -0.87 -3.96 10.45
CA VAL A 153 -0.05 -5.04 9.86
C VAL A 153 1.35 -4.49 9.60
N ASN A 154 2.33 -5.07 10.26
CA ASN A 154 3.73 -4.72 10.03
C ASN A 154 4.28 -5.60 8.90
N LEU A 155 4.76 -4.96 7.84
CA LEU A 155 5.48 -5.62 6.77
C LEU A 155 6.98 -5.58 7.08
N GLU A 156 7.56 -6.75 7.13
CA GLU A 156 9.01 -6.89 7.25
C GLU A 156 9.68 -6.64 5.88
N PRO A 157 10.96 -6.26 5.87
CA PRO A 157 11.75 -6.27 4.65
C PRO A 157 11.72 -7.67 4.02
N TYR A 158 11.78 -7.74 2.70
CA TYR A 158 11.85 -9.03 2.02
C TYR A 158 13.12 -9.79 2.40
N THR A 159 13.01 -11.11 2.55
CA THR A 159 14.20 -11.98 2.50
C THR A 159 14.76 -11.99 1.07
N TYR A 160 16.00 -12.48 0.92
CA TYR A 160 16.59 -12.62 -0.41
C TYR A 160 15.73 -13.48 -1.35
N GLU A 161 15.20 -14.60 -0.84
CA GLU A 161 14.37 -15.52 -1.61
C GLU A 161 13.06 -14.85 -2.07
N GLN A 162 12.41 -14.11 -1.17
CA GLN A 162 11.20 -13.36 -1.50
C GLN A 162 11.49 -12.26 -2.51
N PHE A 163 12.56 -11.48 -2.30
CA PHE A 163 12.96 -10.42 -3.21
C PHE A 163 13.29 -10.96 -4.60
N TYR A 164 14.08 -12.05 -4.67
CA TYR A 164 14.44 -12.70 -5.92
C TYR A 164 13.19 -13.18 -6.67
N GLN A 165 12.35 -13.96 -6.00
CA GLN A 165 11.11 -14.49 -6.60
C GLN A 165 10.21 -13.37 -7.11
N ILE A 166 9.95 -12.34 -6.29
CA ILE A 166 9.12 -11.19 -6.65
C ILE A 166 9.71 -10.47 -7.87
N THR A 167 11.01 -10.22 -7.85
CA THR A 167 11.69 -9.47 -8.92
C THR A 167 11.66 -10.23 -10.24
N VAL A 168 12.04 -11.51 -10.24
CA VAL A 168 12.05 -12.33 -11.46
C VAL A 168 10.65 -12.48 -12.02
N GLU A 169 9.66 -12.77 -11.18
CA GLU A 169 8.28 -12.92 -11.61
C GLU A 169 7.68 -11.61 -12.15
N LEU A 170 7.96 -10.47 -11.50
CA LEU A 170 7.52 -9.15 -11.93
C LEU A 170 8.12 -8.77 -13.28
N LEU A 171 9.43 -8.93 -13.44
CA LEU A 171 10.15 -8.58 -14.66
C LEU A 171 9.74 -9.47 -15.83
N THR A 172 9.63 -10.78 -15.64
CA THR A 172 9.29 -11.72 -16.71
C THR A 172 7.82 -11.63 -17.10
N LYS A 173 6.90 -11.66 -16.12
CA LYS A 173 5.45 -11.72 -16.40
C LYS A 173 4.86 -10.37 -16.79
N GLN A 174 5.20 -9.30 -16.07
CA GLN A 174 4.59 -7.98 -16.31
C GLN A 174 5.40 -7.12 -17.29
N HIS A 175 6.74 -7.18 -17.25
CA HIS A 175 7.61 -6.35 -18.07
C HIS A 175 8.18 -7.07 -19.29
N LYS A 176 7.93 -8.39 -19.45
CA LYS A 176 8.39 -9.20 -20.59
C LYS A 176 9.91 -9.18 -20.76
N VAL A 177 10.63 -9.04 -19.66
CA VAL A 177 12.10 -9.12 -19.63
C VAL A 177 12.51 -10.58 -19.75
N LYS A 178 13.62 -10.85 -20.43
CA LYS A 178 14.20 -12.21 -20.51
C LYS A 178 14.60 -12.69 -19.12
N GLU A 179 14.38 -13.95 -18.83
CA GLU A 179 14.62 -14.54 -17.50
C GLU A 179 16.07 -14.33 -17.03
N GLU A 180 17.05 -14.56 -17.89
CA GLU A 180 18.47 -14.31 -17.60
C GLU A 180 18.76 -12.87 -17.11
N ILE A 181 18.13 -11.88 -17.74
CA ILE A 181 18.29 -10.47 -17.37
C ILE A 181 17.56 -10.18 -16.05
N ALA A 182 16.39 -10.79 -15.84
CA ALA A 182 15.61 -10.62 -14.63
C ALA A 182 16.35 -11.20 -13.41
N GLU A 183 16.93 -12.39 -13.53
CA GLU A 183 17.73 -13.05 -12.50
C GLU A 183 19.00 -12.26 -12.18
N ALA A 184 19.74 -11.85 -13.21
CA ALA A 184 20.94 -11.02 -13.03
C ALA A 184 20.59 -9.70 -12.31
N THR A 185 19.49 -9.08 -12.69
CA THR A 185 19.00 -7.84 -12.05
C THR A 185 18.67 -8.08 -10.59
N ALA A 186 17.93 -9.15 -10.26
CA ALA A 186 17.56 -9.47 -8.89
C ALA A 186 18.80 -9.70 -8.01
N ASN A 187 19.75 -10.51 -8.48
CA ASN A 187 20.98 -10.81 -7.75
C ASN A 187 21.82 -9.55 -7.50
N THR A 188 22.04 -8.75 -8.55
CA THR A 188 22.92 -7.57 -8.46
C THR A 188 22.31 -6.48 -7.58
N ILE A 189 20.98 -6.28 -7.62
CA ILE A 189 20.31 -5.23 -6.86
C ILE A 189 20.10 -5.60 -5.40
N TRP A 190 20.02 -6.88 -5.05
CA TRP A 190 19.93 -7.31 -3.68
C TRP A 190 21.07 -6.74 -2.81
N ASP A 191 22.29 -6.87 -3.27
CA ASP A 191 23.48 -6.40 -2.56
C ASP A 191 23.63 -4.87 -2.53
N LYS A 192 22.89 -4.15 -3.39
CA LYS A 192 23.01 -2.68 -3.52
C LYS A 192 21.91 -1.93 -2.79
N SER A 193 20.65 -2.20 -3.09
CA SER A 193 19.52 -1.46 -2.55
C SER A 193 18.38 -2.35 -2.02
N ALA A 194 18.35 -3.63 -2.40
CA ALA A 194 17.25 -4.56 -2.13
C ALA A 194 15.87 -3.96 -2.48
N ASN A 195 15.79 -3.12 -3.50
CA ASN A 195 14.60 -2.36 -3.87
C ASN A 195 14.02 -2.84 -5.21
N VAL A 196 12.86 -3.46 -5.17
CA VAL A 196 12.16 -3.98 -6.36
C VAL A 196 11.91 -2.88 -7.41
N ARG A 197 11.68 -1.62 -7.00
CA ARG A 197 11.49 -0.51 -7.95
C ARG A 197 12.74 -0.24 -8.79
N ASP A 198 13.93 -0.44 -8.23
CA ASP A 198 15.17 -0.28 -8.96
C ASP A 198 15.37 -1.43 -9.95
N CYS A 199 14.99 -2.65 -9.58
CA CYS A 199 14.96 -3.78 -10.51
C CYS A 199 14.05 -3.51 -11.72
N VAL A 200 12.87 -2.94 -11.49
CA VAL A 200 11.94 -2.57 -12.59
C VAL A 200 12.55 -1.53 -13.52
N LYS A 201 13.22 -0.50 -12.98
CA LYS A 201 13.89 0.52 -13.80
C LYS A 201 14.96 -0.10 -14.69
N ILE A 202 15.82 -0.95 -14.11
CA ILE A 202 16.91 -1.62 -14.82
C ILE A 202 16.35 -2.59 -15.86
N GLY A 203 15.41 -3.46 -15.47
CA GLY A 203 14.83 -4.44 -16.38
C GLY A 203 14.11 -3.83 -17.58
N ARG A 204 13.59 -2.60 -17.46
CA ARG A 204 13.00 -1.85 -18.59
C ARG A 204 14.06 -1.31 -19.57
N MET A 205 15.27 -1.03 -19.10
CA MET A 205 16.36 -0.45 -19.89
C MET A 205 17.29 -1.50 -20.47
N ALA A 206 17.68 -2.49 -19.66
CA ALA A 206 18.66 -3.51 -20.02
C ALA A 206 18.14 -4.45 -21.14
N ARG A 207 19.01 -4.76 -22.11
CA ARG A 207 18.77 -5.72 -23.19
C ARG A 207 19.73 -6.90 -23.12
N SER A 208 20.80 -6.79 -22.32
CA SER A 208 21.84 -7.79 -22.10
C SER A 208 22.27 -7.79 -20.63
N LEU A 209 23.05 -8.82 -20.24
CA LEU A 209 23.67 -8.87 -18.92
C LEU A 209 24.69 -7.74 -18.73
N GLU A 210 25.39 -7.36 -19.80
CA GLU A 210 26.36 -6.25 -19.81
C GLU A 210 25.67 -4.92 -19.48
N ASP A 211 24.45 -4.71 -20.00
CA ASP A 211 23.65 -3.49 -19.67
C ASP A 211 23.31 -3.43 -18.18
N VAL A 212 22.95 -4.57 -17.56
CA VAL A 212 22.66 -4.64 -16.13
C VAL A 212 23.89 -4.21 -15.32
N ILE A 213 25.04 -4.80 -15.62
CA ILE A 213 26.30 -4.48 -14.95
C ILE A 213 26.66 -3.02 -15.16
N PHE A 214 26.61 -2.53 -16.41
CA PHE A 214 26.89 -1.14 -16.74
C PHE A 214 26.03 -0.16 -15.95
N ILE A 215 24.70 -0.38 -15.88
CA ILE A 215 23.78 0.51 -15.19
C ILE A 215 24.08 0.50 -13.68
N VAL A 216 24.28 -0.67 -13.10
CA VAL A 216 24.52 -0.80 -11.66
C VAL A 216 25.84 -0.15 -11.26
N ASP A 217 26.92 -0.46 -11.98
CA ASP A 217 28.26 0.02 -11.63
C ASP A 217 28.41 1.54 -11.82
N ASN A 218 27.75 2.12 -12.81
CA ASN A 218 27.89 3.54 -13.10
C ASN A 218 26.87 4.44 -12.43
N PHE A 219 25.67 3.94 -12.11
CA PHE A 219 24.54 4.79 -11.67
C PHE A 219 23.96 4.40 -10.30
N MET A 220 24.32 3.23 -9.74
CA MET A 220 23.80 2.78 -8.46
C MET A 220 24.83 2.75 -7.32
N MET A 221 26.08 3.13 -7.60
CA MET A 221 27.17 3.13 -6.60
C MET A 221 26.93 4.09 -5.41
N HIS A 222 25.96 5.00 -5.51
CA HIS A 222 25.70 6.03 -4.49
C HIS A 222 24.46 5.81 -3.63
N SER A 223 23.74 4.72 -3.84
CA SER A 223 22.64 4.33 -2.96
C SER A 223 23.24 3.64 -1.73
N GLN A 224 23.29 4.32 -0.60
CA GLN A 224 23.72 3.68 0.65
C GLN A 224 22.84 2.45 0.90
N PRO A 225 23.42 1.27 1.16
CA PRO A 225 22.63 0.11 1.55
C PRO A 225 21.87 0.47 2.82
N ASN A 226 20.56 0.19 2.85
CA ASN A 226 19.83 0.17 4.11
C ASN A 226 20.54 -0.84 5.01
N VAL A 227 21.27 -0.34 6.00
CA VAL A 227 21.99 -1.16 6.97
C VAL A 227 20.94 -2.04 7.65
N LEU A 228 20.88 -3.29 7.23
CA LEU A 228 20.20 -4.33 7.98
C LEU A 228 20.94 -4.43 9.31
N VAL A 229 20.33 -3.94 10.37
CA VAL A 229 20.79 -4.16 11.74
C VAL A 229 20.77 -5.67 11.94
N LYS A 230 21.99 -6.27 11.87
CA LYS A 230 22.23 -7.61 12.39
C LYS A 230 22.09 -7.50 13.91
N GLY A 231 20.99 -7.94 14.45
CA GLY A 231 20.76 -8.23 15.85
C GLY A 231 20.60 -9.72 16.01
#